data_d1724fcbd19cdf9f6971559bc7eb6520
#
_entry.id   d1724fcbd19cdf9f6971559bc7eb6520
#
_cell.length_a   1.000
_cell.length_b   1.000
_cell.length_c   1.000
_cell.angle_alpha   90.00
_cell.angle_beta   90.00
_cell.angle_gamma   90.00
#
_symmetry.space_group_name_H-M   'P 1'
#
loop_
_entity.id
_entity.type
_entity.pdbx_description
1 polymer ?
#
loop_
_entity_poly.entity_id
_entity_poly.type
_entity_poly.pdbx_seq_one_letter_code
_entity_poly.pdbx_strand_id
1 'polypeptide(L)'
;MALYTLTHPSASVARGIENLILLQEERENFAVRASVFVLSRLIGLVVFPVVVCLELVFKDIPKLCVAIAKGGVNRRLDKILRRLLTLIFTPLSLRSADALSLFFLKQKPETAVRPFGVELEFGKKVETIHQPKTVEELQEIVKKAKEDGRQISVIGAGMSQGIQTVPVDSKQIVIDTRHLNKIELKQDLEAVVVEAGATWEQLQLCLDRCDRSVIVKQASDPFSVGGSIAGINCHGWAHDVGSISKTIKEMTIIDSDGELKVLKPEDEHFKCMIGTMGYFGILVKAEIQIVKNALLVESAEEIDISRFLEYYETKIKTGQVPLFGGRLSLDSLHKDPLTTVCMDRFDLDTESEQGSQSSLSHIQAEPKRGTRFERIALSLISQLYFPTTQRILSYFWSKEKAAMLEGRKITRNQALHPPINSFFMLHSSNLHAQWLQEYFLTKEELEPFLRFLGKTVKENRVRLINATIRPTPKDDLSILPYAEQDRFAVVICFAQKKTKKEIAKTEKWIKEVNAYLLSVGGVFYQAYMPFATKEEFERSYGKERVERMRNLKDTYDPSHLFGNAHTNKYYDRGD
;
A
#
# COMPACT_ATOMS: atom_id res chain seq x y z
N MET A 1 18.16 -1.31 23.87
CA MET A 1 19.13 -1.22 22.77
C MET A 1 20.35 -2.13 22.98
N ALA A 2 21.11 -2.00 24.06
CA ALA A 2 22.29 -2.84 24.33
C ALA A 2 22.01 -4.36 24.29
N LEU A 3 20.92 -4.83 24.90
CA LEU A 3 20.55 -6.25 24.91
C LEU A 3 20.24 -6.81 23.51
N TYR A 4 19.66 -6.01 22.61
CA TYR A 4 19.40 -6.38 21.24
C TYR A 4 20.69 -6.47 20.42
N THR A 5 21.64 -5.57 20.65
CA THR A 5 22.96 -5.56 20.01
C THR A 5 23.75 -6.83 20.36
N LEU A 6 23.73 -7.26 21.64
CA LEU A 6 24.38 -8.47 22.09
C LEU A 6 23.76 -9.77 21.55
N THR A 7 22.43 -9.75 21.30
CA THR A 7 21.73 -10.93 20.79
C THR A 7 21.69 -11.03 19.27
N HIS A 8 21.98 -9.92 18.53
CA HIS A 8 21.92 -9.84 17.08
C HIS A 8 23.09 -9.00 16.51
N PRO A 9 24.35 -9.46 16.62
CA PRO A 9 25.50 -8.67 16.20
C PRO A 9 25.48 -8.28 14.71
N SER A 10 25.08 -9.18 13.82
CA SER A 10 24.99 -8.90 12.38
C SER A 10 23.97 -7.79 12.05
N ALA A 11 22.82 -7.76 12.75
CA ALA A 11 21.83 -6.69 12.58
C ALA A 11 22.37 -5.33 13.04
N SER A 12 23.22 -5.32 14.06
CA SER A 12 23.86 -4.10 14.57
C SER A 12 24.92 -3.57 13.62
N VAL A 13 25.73 -4.47 13.04
CA VAL A 13 26.71 -4.11 11.99
C VAL A 13 26.01 -3.59 10.75
N ALA A 14 24.95 -4.25 10.29
CA ALA A 14 24.16 -3.80 9.14
C ALA A 14 23.62 -2.38 9.33
N ARG A 15 23.02 -2.08 10.49
CA ARG A 15 22.56 -0.71 10.83
C ARG A 15 23.69 0.31 10.89
N GLY A 16 24.85 -0.08 11.42
CA GLY A 16 26.03 0.77 11.42
C GLY A 16 26.46 1.17 10.00
N ILE A 17 26.46 0.22 9.07
CA ILE A 17 26.76 0.46 7.65
C ILE A 17 25.73 1.39 7.02
N GLU A 18 24.44 1.16 7.24
CA GLU A 18 23.36 2.02 6.75
C GLU A 18 23.52 3.46 7.24
N ASN A 19 23.76 3.65 8.53
CA ASN A 19 23.99 4.98 9.11
C ASN A 19 25.22 5.67 8.51
N LEU A 20 26.29 4.94 8.27
CA LEU A 20 27.50 5.49 7.62
C LEU A 20 27.20 5.94 6.18
N ILE A 21 26.37 5.18 5.44
CA ILE A 21 25.97 5.53 4.07
C ILE A 21 25.10 6.77 4.07
N LEU A 22 24.13 6.89 4.99
CA LEU A 22 23.32 8.09 5.15
C LEU A 22 24.19 9.32 5.46
N LEU A 23 25.14 9.20 6.40
CA LEU A 23 26.08 10.26 6.71
C LEU A 23 26.94 10.67 5.51
N GLN A 24 27.34 9.72 4.64
CA GLN A 24 28.07 9.99 3.42
C GLN A 24 27.25 10.84 2.44
N GLU A 25 25.95 10.53 2.29
CA GLU A 25 25.08 11.22 1.34
C GLU A 25 24.64 12.62 1.83
N GLU A 26 24.62 12.85 3.14
CA GLU A 26 24.23 14.13 3.75
C GLU A 26 25.37 15.14 3.92
N ARG A 27 26.66 14.73 3.84
CA ARG A 27 27.81 15.61 4.04
C ARG A 27 28.22 16.30 2.73
N GLU A 28 28.44 17.64 2.81
CA GLU A 28 28.92 18.43 1.67
C GLU A 28 30.43 18.30 1.42
N ASN A 29 31.22 18.04 2.47
CA ASN A 29 32.67 17.96 2.36
C ASN A 29 33.13 16.65 1.67
N PHE A 30 33.79 16.78 0.53
CA PHE A 30 34.27 15.64 -0.28
C PHE A 30 35.18 14.67 0.47
N ALA A 31 36.11 15.18 1.30
CA ALA A 31 37.05 14.33 2.03
C ALA A 31 36.32 13.45 3.07
N VAL A 32 35.35 14.02 3.78
CA VAL A 32 34.50 13.28 4.73
C VAL A 32 33.66 12.24 3.99
N ARG A 33 33.07 12.60 2.84
CA ARG A 33 32.31 11.64 2.02
C ARG A 33 33.16 10.48 1.54
N ALA A 34 34.38 10.76 1.05
CA ALA A 34 35.30 9.73 0.59
C ALA A 34 35.73 8.80 1.73
N SER A 35 36.05 9.34 2.90
CA SER A 35 36.43 8.55 4.08
C SER A 35 35.29 7.66 4.58
N VAL A 36 34.08 8.19 4.69
CA VAL A 36 32.88 7.42 5.10
C VAL A 36 32.53 6.36 4.05
N PHE A 37 32.70 6.69 2.75
CA PHE A 37 32.52 5.72 1.67
C PHE A 37 33.46 4.53 1.81
N VAL A 38 34.76 4.76 1.96
CA VAL A 38 35.75 3.68 2.12
C VAL A 38 35.49 2.87 3.39
N LEU A 39 35.23 3.52 4.51
CA LEU A 39 34.97 2.85 5.79
C LEU A 39 33.71 1.95 5.74
N SER A 40 32.61 2.45 5.19
CA SER A 40 31.38 1.69 5.08
C SER A 40 31.56 0.44 4.19
N ARG A 41 32.35 0.54 3.13
CA ARG A 41 32.64 -0.57 2.22
C ARG A 41 33.57 -1.60 2.83
N LEU A 42 34.60 -1.17 3.58
CA LEU A 42 35.49 -2.07 4.33
C LEU A 42 34.72 -2.84 5.40
N ILE A 43 33.89 -2.17 6.20
CA ILE A 43 33.07 -2.83 7.21
C ILE A 43 32.11 -3.84 6.54
N GLY A 44 31.45 -3.44 5.45
CA GLY A 44 30.54 -4.31 4.71
C GLY A 44 31.24 -5.54 4.11
N LEU A 45 32.43 -5.37 3.54
CA LEU A 45 33.17 -6.47 2.89
C LEU A 45 33.85 -7.45 3.85
N VAL A 46 34.38 -6.94 4.94
CA VAL A 46 35.25 -7.73 5.82
C VAL A 46 34.56 -8.09 7.13
N VAL A 47 34.05 -7.10 7.84
CA VAL A 47 33.51 -7.32 9.21
C VAL A 47 32.15 -8.02 9.14
N PHE A 48 31.26 -7.59 8.24
CA PHE A 48 29.92 -8.13 8.19
C PHE A 48 29.85 -9.62 7.84
N PRO A 49 30.53 -10.14 6.80
CA PRO A 49 30.55 -11.57 6.51
C PRO A 49 31.07 -12.41 7.66
N VAL A 50 32.14 -11.95 8.34
CA VAL A 50 32.72 -12.65 9.49
C VAL A 50 31.69 -12.76 10.62
N VAL A 51 31.01 -11.67 10.97
CA VAL A 51 29.97 -11.68 12.02
C VAL A 51 28.82 -12.61 11.65
N VAL A 52 28.38 -12.60 10.37
CA VAL A 52 27.32 -13.50 9.88
C VAL A 52 27.75 -14.97 9.97
N CYS A 53 28.98 -15.29 9.59
CA CYS A 53 29.53 -16.66 9.72
C CYS A 53 29.57 -17.11 11.17
N LEU A 54 30.04 -16.27 12.08
CA LEU A 54 30.10 -16.59 13.53
C LEU A 54 28.68 -16.84 14.08
N GLU A 55 27.71 -16.00 13.73
CA GLU A 55 26.32 -16.23 14.15
C GLU A 55 25.73 -17.52 13.56
N LEU A 56 26.05 -17.85 12.31
CA LEU A 56 25.62 -19.11 11.68
C LEU A 56 26.16 -20.31 12.46
N VAL A 57 27.46 -20.35 12.66
CA VAL A 57 28.16 -21.51 13.30
C VAL A 57 27.78 -21.65 14.78
N PHE A 58 27.86 -20.58 15.55
CA PHE A 58 27.71 -20.66 17.01
C PHE A 58 26.26 -20.47 17.52
N LYS A 59 25.36 -19.96 16.71
CA LYS A 59 24.01 -19.66 17.17
C LYS A 59 22.92 -20.40 16.38
N ASP A 60 22.97 -20.39 15.06
CA ASP A 60 21.85 -20.86 14.24
C ASP A 60 21.92 -22.35 13.91
N ILE A 61 23.12 -22.89 13.61
CA ILE A 61 23.29 -24.33 13.34
C ILE A 61 23.00 -25.17 14.60
N PRO A 62 23.53 -24.86 15.80
CA PRO A 62 23.15 -25.59 17.00
C PRO A 62 21.66 -25.57 17.32
N LYS A 63 21.03 -24.41 17.13
CA LYS A 63 19.58 -24.29 17.33
C LYS A 63 18.75 -25.05 16.28
N LEU A 64 19.28 -25.20 15.07
CA LEU A 64 18.64 -26.02 14.03
C LEU A 64 18.73 -27.50 14.41
N CYS A 65 19.89 -27.97 14.85
CA CYS A 65 20.11 -29.36 15.33
C CYS A 65 19.12 -29.73 16.45
N VAL A 66 18.93 -28.83 17.43
CA VAL A 66 17.93 -29.02 18.50
C VAL A 66 16.49 -29.01 17.96
N ALA A 67 16.20 -28.19 16.96
CA ALA A 67 14.86 -28.13 16.37
C ALA A 67 14.55 -29.35 15.51
N ILE A 68 15.53 -29.90 14.79
CA ILE A 68 15.41 -31.16 14.05
C ILE A 68 15.09 -32.31 15.02
N ALA A 69 15.84 -32.39 16.13
CA ALA A 69 15.61 -33.39 17.17
C ALA A 69 14.21 -33.32 17.82
N LYS A 70 13.55 -32.14 17.76
CA LYS A 70 12.20 -31.88 18.28
C LYS A 70 11.10 -31.87 17.21
N GLY A 71 11.40 -32.28 15.98
CA GLY A 71 10.42 -32.34 14.87
C GLY A 71 9.94 -31.00 14.29
N GLY A 72 10.64 -29.89 14.60
CA GLY A 72 10.23 -28.53 14.20
C GLY A 72 11.26 -27.78 13.35
N VAL A 73 11.30 -28.02 12.04
CA VAL A 73 12.39 -27.54 11.15
C VAL A 73 12.14 -26.16 10.50
N ASN A 74 10.91 -25.81 10.20
CA ASN A 74 10.61 -24.77 9.18
C ASN A 74 11.12 -23.34 9.45
N ARG A 75 10.97 -22.79 10.66
CA ARG A 75 11.36 -21.39 10.93
C ARG A 75 12.88 -21.16 11.06
N ARG A 76 13.64 -22.18 11.38
CA ARG A 76 15.10 -22.08 11.62
C ARG A 76 15.91 -22.31 10.37
N LEU A 77 15.45 -23.20 9.50
CA LEU A 77 16.04 -23.41 8.17
C LEU A 77 15.97 -22.12 7.33
N ASP A 78 14.84 -21.43 7.39
CA ASP A 78 14.62 -20.15 6.73
C ASP A 78 15.65 -19.08 7.18
N LYS A 79 15.97 -19.04 8.46
CA LYS A 79 16.95 -18.09 9.02
C LYS A 79 18.38 -18.39 8.57
N ILE A 80 18.75 -19.66 8.53
CA ILE A 80 20.07 -20.10 8.04
C ILE A 80 20.20 -19.82 6.55
N LEU A 81 19.17 -20.16 5.77
CA LEU A 81 19.15 -19.90 4.32
C LEU A 81 19.29 -18.41 4.00
N ARG A 82 18.59 -17.55 4.73
CA ARG A 82 18.73 -16.09 4.59
C ARG A 82 20.16 -15.63 4.83
N ARG A 83 20.85 -16.14 5.87
CA ARG A 83 22.22 -15.78 6.18
C ARG A 83 23.22 -16.30 5.15
N LEU A 84 23.03 -17.51 4.64
CA LEU A 84 23.85 -18.04 3.55
C LEU A 84 23.68 -17.21 2.27
N LEU A 85 22.45 -16.86 1.91
CA LEU A 85 22.20 -15.97 0.78
C LEU A 85 22.84 -14.60 0.97
N THR A 86 22.81 -14.05 2.20
CA THR A 86 23.50 -12.79 2.51
C THR A 86 25.00 -12.90 2.26
N LEU A 87 25.65 -13.98 2.69
CA LEU A 87 27.09 -14.19 2.47
C LEU A 87 27.44 -14.26 0.98
N ILE A 88 26.60 -14.92 0.18
CA ILE A 88 26.80 -15.04 -1.28
C ILE A 88 26.61 -13.69 -1.97
N PHE A 89 25.61 -12.91 -1.55
CA PHE A 89 25.24 -11.67 -2.23
C PHE A 89 25.86 -10.41 -1.61
N THR A 90 26.55 -10.49 -0.46
CA THR A 90 27.22 -9.33 0.15
C THR A 90 28.21 -8.63 -0.80
N PRO A 91 29.06 -9.32 -1.56
CA PRO A 91 29.93 -8.67 -2.52
C PRO A 91 29.19 -7.94 -3.64
N LEU A 92 28.03 -8.46 -4.06
CA LEU A 92 27.18 -7.85 -5.09
C LEU A 92 26.33 -6.69 -4.54
N SER A 93 25.96 -6.74 -3.25
CA SER A 93 25.08 -5.77 -2.59
C SER A 93 25.80 -4.54 -2.03
N LEU A 94 27.12 -4.49 -2.09
CA LEU A 94 27.89 -3.31 -1.65
C LEU A 94 27.62 -2.04 -2.45
N ARG A 95 26.90 -2.17 -3.58
CA ARG A 95 26.34 -1.01 -4.30
C ARG A 95 24.97 -0.57 -3.74
N SER A 96 24.29 -1.41 -2.96
CA SER A 96 23.07 -1.05 -2.23
C SER A 96 23.10 -1.70 -0.84
N ALA A 97 23.21 -0.89 0.20
CA ALA A 97 23.14 -1.34 1.60
C ALA A 97 21.78 -1.96 1.97
N ASP A 98 20.78 -1.79 1.12
CA ASP A 98 19.42 -2.30 1.30
C ASP A 98 19.32 -3.81 1.37
N ALA A 99 20.15 -4.52 0.62
CA ALA A 99 20.16 -5.98 0.68
C ALA A 99 20.54 -6.48 2.09
N LEU A 100 21.29 -5.69 2.85
CA LEU A 100 21.69 -6.02 4.22
C LEU A 100 20.56 -5.80 5.23
N SER A 101 19.75 -4.75 5.06
CA SER A 101 18.67 -4.41 5.99
C SER A 101 17.53 -5.42 5.95
N LEU A 102 17.22 -5.99 4.77
CA LEU A 102 16.16 -6.99 4.59
C LEU A 102 16.30 -8.23 5.43
N PHE A 103 17.51 -8.68 5.64
CA PHE A 103 17.77 -9.95 6.32
C PHE A 103 17.70 -9.84 7.84
N PHE A 104 17.85 -8.63 8.40
CA PHE A 104 18.11 -8.45 9.82
C PHE A 104 17.10 -7.58 10.58
N LEU A 105 16.31 -6.77 9.91
CA LEU A 105 15.45 -5.81 10.59
C LEU A 105 13.99 -6.29 10.68
N LYS A 106 13.63 -7.01 11.76
CA LYS A 106 12.29 -6.89 12.33
C LYS A 106 12.28 -5.59 13.14
N GLN A 107 11.55 -4.59 12.68
CA GLN A 107 11.29 -3.40 13.48
C GLN A 107 10.51 -3.82 14.75
N LYS A 108 10.98 -3.42 15.91
CA LYS A 108 10.17 -3.48 17.13
C LYS A 108 9.09 -2.39 17.06
N PRO A 109 7.90 -2.63 17.59
CA PRO A 109 6.94 -1.56 17.80
C PRO A 109 7.56 -0.55 18.76
N GLU A 110 7.88 0.63 18.27
CA GLU A 110 8.20 1.79 19.08
C GLU A 110 6.90 2.57 19.32
N THR A 111 6.83 3.34 20.40
CA THR A 111 5.75 4.28 20.72
C THR A 111 5.71 5.47 19.75
N ALA A 112 6.28 5.34 18.58
CA ALA A 112 6.29 6.35 17.53
C ALA A 112 5.38 5.93 16.38
N VAL A 113 4.42 6.77 16.08
CA VAL A 113 3.60 6.64 14.87
C VAL A 113 4.40 7.19 13.71
N ARG A 114 4.72 6.36 12.76
CA ARG A 114 5.53 6.69 11.61
C ARG A 114 4.83 6.29 10.33
N PRO A 115 4.80 7.15 9.31
CA PRO A 115 4.34 6.75 8.00
C PRO A 115 5.19 5.62 7.46
N PHE A 116 4.55 4.65 6.81
CA PHE A 116 5.26 3.54 6.19
C PHE A 116 6.21 4.03 5.10
N GLY A 117 7.50 3.75 5.29
CA GLY A 117 8.52 4.14 4.31
C GLY A 117 9.06 5.57 4.41
N VAL A 118 8.61 6.39 5.37
CA VAL A 118 9.04 7.80 5.52
C VAL A 118 9.36 8.16 6.97
N GLU A 119 9.75 7.22 7.77
CA GLU A 119 9.86 7.32 9.24
C GLU A 119 10.74 8.46 9.76
N LEU A 120 11.67 8.97 8.94
CA LEU A 120 12.67 9.95 9.39
C LEU A 120 12.16 11.40 9.45
N GLU A 121 11.21 11.80 8.60
CA GLU A 121 10.77 13.21 8.51
C GLU A 121 9.43 13.50 9.18
N PHE A 122 8.51 12.53 9.21
CA PHE A 122 7.13 12.77 9.63
C PHE A 122 6.73 12.00 10.89
N GLY A 123 7.60 11.15 11.42
CA GLY A 123 7.27 10.37 12.62
C GLY A 123 7.15 11.25 13.86
N LYS A 124 6.09 11.06 14.64
CA LYS A 124 5.87 11.71 15.95
C LYS A 124 5.90 10.69 17.06
N LYS A 125 6.60 11.00 18.15
CA LYS A 125 6.50 10.23 19.40
C LYS A 125 5.24 10.67 20.14
N VAL A 126 4.51 9.70 20.66
CA VAL A 126 3.33 9.93 21.51
C VAL A 126 3.56 9.28 22.86
N GLU A 127 2.80 9.73 23.86
CA GLU A 127 2.88 9.19 25.23
C GLU A 127 2.44 7.73 25.27
N THR A 128 1.30 7.41 24.63
CA THR A 128 0.71 6.08 24.63
C THR A 128 -0.02 5.81 23.32
N ILE A 129 0.05 4.56 22.84
CA ILE A 129 -0.81 4.04 21.78
C ILE A 129 -1.80 3.08 22.44
N HIS A 130 -3.08 3.41 22.40
CA HIS A 130 -4.15 2.56 22.93
C HIS A 130 -4.51 1.48 21.91
N GLN A 131 -4.69 0.25 22.38
CA GLN A 131 -5.01 -0.92 21.54
C GLN A 131 -6.27 -1.61 22.08
N PRO A 132 -7.46 -1.00 21.91
CA PRO A 132 -8.70 -1.56 22.42
C PRO A 132 -8.98 -2.93 21.79
N LYS A 133 -9.46 -3.87 22.61
CA LYS A 133 -9.83 -5.22 22.18
C LYS A 133 -11.32 -5.37 22.02
N THR A 134 -12.10 -4.47 22.61
CA THR A 134 -13.56 -4.44 22.51
C THR A 134 -14.04 -3.04 22.11
N VAL A 135 -15.28 -2.97 21.67
CA VAL A 135 -15.92 -1.72 21.29
C VAL A 135 -16.15 -0.84 22.53
N GLU A 136 -16.47 -1.45 23.66
CA GLU A 136 -16.69 -0.78 24.94
C GLU A 136 -15.39 -0.09 25.42
N GLU A 137 -14.25 -0.80 25.38
CA GLU A 137 -12.94 -0.19 25.67
C GLU A 137 -12.66 1.01 24.75
N LEU A 138 -13.02 0.90 23.47
CA LEU A 138 -12.84 2.00 22.51
C LEU A 138 -13.72 3.20 22.85
N GLN A 139 -15.00 2.98 23.23
CA GLN A 139 -15.91 4.03 23.66
C GLN A 139 -15.40 4.76 24.92
N GLU A 140 -14.91 4.03 25.92
CA GLU A 140 -14.31 4.61 27.12
C GLU A 140 -13.10 5.50 26.80
N ILE A 141 -12.21 5.06 25.89
CA ILE A 141 -11.07 5.87 25.46
C ILE A 141 -11.52 7.17 24.79
N VAL A 142 -12.56 7.11 23.93
CA VAL A 142 -13.08 8.29 23.22
C VAL A 142 -13.73 9.27 24.22
N LYS A 143 -14.58 8.80 25.13
CA LYS A 143 -15.22 9.61 26.17
C LYS A 143 -14.17 10.33 27.03
N LYS A 144 -13.17 9.58 27.49
CA LYS A 144 -12.08 10.14 28.29
C LYS A 144 -11.25 11.16 27.51
N ALA A 145 -10.95 10.90 26.25
CA ALA A 145 -10.22 11.84 25.41
C ALA A 145 -10.96 13.17 25.27
N LYS A 146 -12.30 13.11 25.11
CA LYS A 146 -13.16 14.29 25.06
C LYS A 146 -13.15 15.07 26.38
N GLU A 147 -13.29 14.38 27.53
CA GLU A 147 -13.21 14.98 28.86
C GLU A 147 -11.87 15.67 29.10
N ASP A 148 -10.76 15.04 28.67
CA ASP A 148 -9.41 15.55 28.82
C ASP A 148 -9.06 16.65 27.78
N GLY A 149 -9.95 16.96 26.81
CA GLY A 149 -9.72 17.91 25.73
C GLY A 149 -8.57 17.49 24.79
N ARG A 150 -8.34 16.19 24.63
CA ARG A 150 -7.24 15.63 23.83
C ARG A 150 -7.76 15.07 22.51
N GLN A 151 -7.14 15.49 21.41
CA GLN A 151 -7.49 14.97 20.10
C GLN A 151 -7.09 13.49 19.92
N ILE A 152 -7.80 12.81 19.03
CA ILE A 152 -7.59 11.39 18.69
C ILE A 152 -7.12 11.26 17.25
N SER A 153 -6.08 10.44 17.04
CA SER A 153 -5.65 9.92 15.73
C SER A 153 -5.83 8.41 15.69
N VAL A 154 -6.30 7.87 14.56
CA VAL A 154 -6.60 6.44 14.41
C VAL A 154 -5.61 5.77 13.47
N ILE A 155 -5.16 4.58 13.85
CA ILE A 155 -4.28 3.73 13.04
C ILE A 155 -4.97 2.38 12.81
N GLY A 156 -5.00 1.92 11.56
CA GLY A 156 -5.32 0.55 11.21
C GLY A 156 -4.06 -0.31 11.08
N ALA A 157 -3.81 -0.90 9.92
CA ALA A 157 -2.62 -1.73 9.67
C ALA A 157 -1.27 -0.97 9.70
N GLY A 158 -1.29 0.36 9.81
CA GLY A 158 -0.08 1.19 9.86
C GLY A 158 0.69 1.27 8.54
N MET A 159 -0.03 1.16 7.40
CA MET A 159 0.57 1.07 6.06
C MET A 159 0.46 2.38 5.25
N SER A 160 0.06 3.48 5.87
CA SER A 160 0.00 4.80 5.22
C SER A 160 1.39 5.30 4.82
N GLN A 161 1.52 5.83 3.60
CA GLN A 161 2.79 6.36 3.08
C GLN A 161 2.97 7.87 3.29
N GLY A 162 1.92 8.57 3.70
CA GLY A 162 1.95 9.98 4.04
C GLY A 162 1.74 10.22 5.53
N ILE A 163 1.17 11.37 5.87
CA ILE A 163 0.94 11.81 7.26
C ILE A 163 -0.46 11.49 7.79
N GLN A 164 -1.20 10.60 7.12
CA GLN A 164 -2.61 10.31 7.38
C GLN A 164 -2.90 9.67 8.75
N THR A 165 -1.89 9.05 9.36
CA THR A 165 -2.00 8.43 10.69
C THR A 165 -1.07 9.08 11.71
N VAL A 166 -0.33 10.11 11.31
CA VAL A 166 0.63 10.79 12.17
C VAL A 166 -0.12 11.77 13.06
N PRO A 167 0.07 11.74 14.38
CA PRO A 167 -0.54 12.73 15.29
C PRO A 167 0.05 14.12 15.05
N VAL A 168 -0.75 15.15 15.35
CA VAL A 168 -0.32 16.55 15.23
C VAL A 168 0.78 16.87 16.24
N ASP A 169 0.62 16.38 17.47
CA ASP A 169 1.59 16.56 18.56
C ASP A 169 1.74 15.30 19.44
N SER A 170 2.61 15.36 20.46
CA SER A 170 2.89 14.26 21.37
C SER A 170 1.77 13.98 22.39
N LYS A 171 0.85 14.92 22.62
CA LYS A 171 -0.25 14.81 23.59
C LYS A 171 -1.48 14.16 22.97
N GLN A 172 -1.54 14.11 21.65
CA GLN A 172 -2.66 13.48 20.93
C GLN A 172 -2.74 11.99 21.30
N ILE A 173 -3.94 11.49 21.50
CA ILE A 173 -4.21 10.08 21.75
C ILE A 173 -4.18 9.32 20.43
N VAL A 174 -3.43 8.24 20.38
CA VAL A 174 -3.40 7.35 19.21
C VAL A 174 -4.13 6.06 19.53
N ILE A 175 -5.07 5.70 18.68
CA ILE A 175 -5.86 4.46 18.78
C ILE A 175 -5.47 3.53 17.63
N ASP A 176 -5.00 2.34 17.99
CA ASP A 176 -4.67 1.25 17.07
C ASP A 176 -5.81 0.24 17.07
N THR A 177 -6.54 0.17 15.97
CA THR A 177 -7.76 -0.65 15.85
C THR A 177 -7.50 -2.11 15.48
N ARG A 178 -6.26 -2.58 15.34
CA ARG A 178 -5.91 -3.92 14.82
C ARG A 178 -6.47 -5.09 15.61
N HIS A 179 -6.87 -4.90 16.86
CA HIS A 179 -7.51 -5.93 17.68
C HIS A 179 -9.03 -6.04 17.48
N LEU A 180 -9.66 -5.04 16.86
CA LEU A 180 -11.05 -5.10 16.43
C LEU A 180 -11.06 -5.74 15.04
N ASN A 181 -11.04 -7.06 14.95
CA ASN A 181 -10.82 -7.79 13.71
C ASN A 181 -11.74 -8.99 13.47
N LYS A 182 -12.90 -8.99 14.09
CA LYS A 182 -13.94 -10.00 13.88
C LYS A 182 -14.52 -9.90 12.47
N ILE A 183 -14.88 -11.06 11.91
CA ILE A 183 -15.48 -11.19 10.58
C ILE A 183 -16.67 -12.15 10.73
N GLU A 184 -17.85 -11.69 10.36
CA GLU A 184 -19.11 -12.44 10.51
C GLU A 184 -19.85 -12.47 9.16
N LEU A 185 -20.05 -13.67 8.60
CA LEU A 185 -20.83 -13.85 7.39
C LEU A 185 -22.33 -13.74 7.70
N LYS A 186 -23.09 -13.06 6.84
CA LYS A 186 -24.55 -13.10 6.90
C LYS A 186 -25.06 -14.47 6.44
N GLN A 187 -26.21 -14.90 6.94
CA GLN A 187 -26.77 -16.24 6.67
C GLN A 187 -27.07 -16.46 5.17
N ASP A 188 -27.46 -15.41 4.47
CA ASP A 188 -27.75 -15.43 3.03
C ASP A 188 -26.47 -15.46 2.16
N LEU A 189 -25.30 -15.24 2.76
CA LEU A 189 -24.00 -15.11 2.08
C LEU A 189 -23.97 -14.02 0.99
N GLU A 190 -24.79 -12.96 1.13
CA GLU A 190 -24.77 -11.79 0.26
C GLU A 190 -23.97 -10.63 0.84
N ALA A 191 -23.66 -10.69 2.13
CA ALA A 191 -22.85 -9.70 2.82
C ALA A 191 -21.99 -10.31 3.92
N VAL A 192 -20.96 -9.57 4.31
CA VAL A 192 -20.07 -9.88 5.44
C VAL A 192 -19.93 -8.65 6.32
N VAL A 193 -20.06 -8.83 7.62
CA VAL A 193 -19.75 -7.79 8.62
C VAL A 193 -18.30 -7.92 9.04
N VAL A 194 -17.53 -6.86 8.87
CA VAL A 194 -16.08 -6.83 9.10
C VAL A 194 -15.73 -5.70 10.04
N GLU A 195 -15.05 -6.01 11.14
CA GLU A 195 -14.47 -4.99 12.03
C GLU A 195 -13.29 -4.27 11.36
N ALA A 196 -13.12 -2.99 11.66
CA ALA A 196 -12.22 -2.08 10.96
C ALA A 196 -10.73 -2.47 10.97
N GLY A 197 -10.30 -3.19 12.02
CA GLY A 197 -8.91 -3.67 12.17
C GLY A 197 -8.62 -4.97 11.41
N ALA A 198 -9.63 -5.67 10.89
CA ALA A 198 -9.42 -6.86 10.06
C ALA A 198 -8.67 -6.49 8.78
N THR A 199 -7.76 -7.37 8.34
CA THR A 199 -7.02 -7.19 7.09
C THR A 199 -7.74 -7.85 5.91
N TRP A 200 -7.42 -7.40 4.69
CA TRP A 200 -7.92 -8.05 3.49
C TRP A 200 -7.50 -9.52 3.41
N GLU A 201 -6.31 -9.89 3.93
CA GLU A 201 -5.87 -11.29 4.02
C GLU A 201 -6.82 -12.11 4.91
N GLN A 202 -7.17 -11.60 6.11
CA GLN A 202 -8.09 -12.29 7.02
C GLN A 202 -9.49 -12.45 6.40
N LEU A 203 -10.00 -11.39 5.77
CA LEU A 203 -11.28 -11.41 5.08
C LEU A 203 -11.28 -12.41 3.93
N GLN A 204 -10.23 -12.43 3.11
CA GLN A 204 -10.08 -13.38 2.02
C GLN A 204 -10.12 -14.84 2.50
N LEU A 205 -9.34 -15.15 3.55
CA LEU A 205 -9.33 -16.50 4.14
C LEU A 205 -10.71 -16.95 4.67
N CYS A 206 -11.52 -16.00 5.14
CA CYS A 206 -12.89 -16.27 5.54
C CYS A 206 -13.78 -16.57 4.32
N LEU A 207 -13.72 -15.73 3.30
CA LEU A 207 -14.54 -15.82 2.09
C LEU A 207 -14.21 -17.06 1.22
N ASP A 208 -12.95 -17.46 1.15
CA ASP A 208 -12.52 -18.66 0.41
C ASP A 208 -13.20 -19.93 0.92
N ARG A 209 -13.51 -19.99 2.24
CA ARG A 209 -14.16 -21.16 2.85
C ARG A 209 -15.62 -21.34 2.44
N CYS A 210 -16.26 -20.27 2.00
CA CYS A 210 -17.68 -20.28 1.61
C CYS A 210 -17.91 -19.95 0.13
N ASP A 211 -16.86 -20.02 -0.70
CA ASP A 211 -16.91 -19.72 -2.12
C ASP A 211 -17.48 -18.33 -2.43
N ARG A 212 -17.06 -17.34 -1.63
CA ARG A 212 -17.44 -15.93 -1.78
C ARG A 212 -16.23 -15.05 -2.08
N SER A 213 -16.49 -13.87 -2.61
CA SER A 213 -15.50 -12.87 -2.99
C SER A 213 -15.99 -11.47 -2.68
N VAL A 214 -15.07 -10.56 -2.37
CA VAL A 214 -15.36 -9.13 -2.35
C VAL A 214 -15.52 -8.59 -3.77
N ILE A 215 -16.30 -7.53 -3.92
CA ILE A 215 -16.45 -6.84 -5.21
C ILE A 215 -15.24 -5.93 -5.46
N VAL A 216 -14.93 -5.08 -4.48
CA VAL A 216 -13.80 -4.14 -4.51
C VAL A 216 -12.89 -4.37 -3.31
N LYS A 217 -11.60 -4.35 -3.50
CA LYS A 217 -10.60 -4.34 -2.44
C LYS A 217 -9.35 -3.58 -2.85
N GLN A 218 -8.57 -3.20 -1.86
CA GLN A 218 -7.24 -2.63 -2.08
C GLN A 218 -6.27 -3.71 -2.60
N ALA A 219 -5.30 -3.30 -3.41
CA ALA A 219 -4.38 -4.22 -4.07
C ALA A 219 -3.50 -5.07 -3.12
N SER A 220 -3.29 -4.63 -1.88
CA SER A 220 -2.39 -5.30 -0.92
C SER A 220 -3.15 -5.90 0.26
N ASP A 221 -2.86 -7.14 0.57
CA ASP A 221 -3.55 -7.95 1.58
C ASP A 221 -3.33 -7.53 3.04
N PRO A 222 -2.15 -6.99 3.45
CA PRO A 222 -1.94 -6.55 4.83
C PRO A 222 -2.67 -5.26 5.25
N PHE A 223 -3.28 -4.54 4.31
CA PHE A 223 -4.05 -3.34 4.66
C PHE A 223 -5.31 -3.69 5.45
N SER A 224 -5.67 -2.85 6.43
CA SER A 224 -6.93 -3.01 7.15
C SER A 224 -8.12 -2.56 6.31
N VAL A 225 -9.24 -3.24 6.49
CA VAL A 225 -10.51 -2.92 5.83
C VAL A 225 -10.96 -1.52 6.22
N GLY A 226 -10.91 -1.18 7.51
CA GLY A 226 -11.29 0.16 8.00
C GLY A 226 -10.44 1.28 7.41
N GLY A 227 -9.12 1.10 7.31
CA GLY A 227 -8.24 2.08 6.66
C GLY A 227 -8.53 2.22 5.17
N SER A 228 -8.95 1.15 4.50
CA SER A 228 -9.34 1.17 3.10
C SER A 228 -10.67 1.88 2.85
N ILE A 229 -11.60 1.85 3.81
CA ILE A 229 -12.91 2.52 3.75
C ILE A 229 -12.79 3.97 4.24
N ALA A 230 -12.62 4.15 5.53
CA ALA A 230 -12.65 5.46 6.19
C ALA A 230 -11.40 6.30 5.90
N GLY A 231 -10.26 5.65 5.70
CA GLY A 231 -9.02 6.36 5.37
C GLY A 231 -9.00 6.89 3.95
N ILE A 232 -9.20 6.04 2.97
CA ILE A 232 -8.87 6.37 1.58
C ILE A 232 -9.96 6.09 0.55
N ASN A 233 -11.10 5.47 0.92
CA ASN A 233 -12.11 5.02 -0.05
C ASN A 233 -11.46 4.25 -1.22
N CYS A 234 -10.82 3.12 -0.93
CA CYS A 234 -10.02 2.42 -1.92
C CYS A 234 -10.83 1.99 -3.16
N HIS A 235 -10.17 1.90 -4.29
CA HIS A 235 -10.67 1.31 -5.51
C HIS A 235 -9.78 0.15 -5.97
N GLY A 236 -10.25 -0.62 -6.95
CA GLY A 236 -9.56 -1.84 -7.38
C GLY A 236 -9.68 -2.11 -8.88
N TRP A 237 -9.88 -3.38 -9.24
CA TRP A 237 -9.98 -3.87 -10.61
C TRP A 237 -11.42 -4.03 -11.10
N ALA A 238 -12.43 -3.85 -10.22
CA ALA A 238 -13.84 -3.83 -10.60
C ALA A 238 -14.15 -2.50 -11.30
N HIS A 239 -13.94 -2.49 -12.62
CA HIS A 239 -13.94 -1.30 -13.46
C HIS A 239 -15.32 -0.63 -13.58
N ASP A 240 -16.38 -1.35 -13.29
CA ASP A 240 -17.78 -0.92 -13.38
C ASP A 240 -18.34 -0.44 -12.02
N VAL A 241 -17.71 -0.82 -10.92
CA VAL A 241 -18.11 -0.43 -9.55
C VAL A 241 -17.34 0.78 -9.05
N GLY A 242 -16.02 0.78 -9.22
CA GLY A 242 -15.14 1.86 -8.78
C GLY A 242 -14.67 1.69 -7.33
N SER A 243 -15.17 2.51 -6.41
CA SER A 243 -14.70 2.55 -5.02
C SER A 243 -15.42 1.56 -4.09
N ILE A 244 -14.77 1.24 -2.97
CA ILE A 244 -15.31 0.34 -1.93
C ILE A 244 -16.61 0.86 -1.32
N SER A 245 -16.81 2.17 -1.24
CA SER A 245 -18.01 2.79 -0.69
C SER A 245 -19.30 2.27 -1.32
N LYS A 246 -19.28 1.96 -2.62
CA LYS A 246 -20.43 1.42 -3.36
C LYS A 246 -20.81 -0.01 -2.98
N THR A 247 -19.97 -0.69 -2.22
CA THR A 247 -20.22 -2.07 -1.74
C THR A 247 -20.66 -2.11 -0.29
N ILE A 248 -20.69 -0.98 0.41
CA ILE A 248 -21.03 -0.89 1.83
C ILE A 248 -22.54 -0.71 1.97
N LYS A 249 -23.20 -1.64 2.66
CA LYS A 249 -24.63 -1.59 2.99
C LYS A 249 -24.90 -0.71 4.20
N GLU A 250 -24.07 -0.83 5.24
CA GLU A 250 -24.10 0.01 6.44
C GLU A 250 -22.72 0.01 7.14
N MET A 251 -22.49 0.97 8.00
CA MET A 251 -21.32 1.00 8.87
C MET A 251 -21.70 1.40 10.30
N THR A 252 -20.99 0.85 11.28
CA THR A 252 -21.07 1.25 12.68
C THR A 252 -19.84 2.07 13.02
N ILE A 253 -20.04 3.24 13.60
CA ILE A 253 -18.97 4.17 14.01
C ILE A 253 -19.10 4.51 15.50
N ILE A 254 -18.01 5.03 16.08
CA ILE A 254 -18.04 5.80 17.32
C ILE A 254 -17.89 7.27 16.95
N ASP A 255 -18.84 8.08 17.39
CA ASP A 255 -18.87 9.52 17.17
C ASP A 255 -18.04 10.31 18.20
N SER A 256 -18.09 11.65 18.13
CA SER A 256 -17.36 12.54 19.05
C SER A 256 -17.90 12.55 20.49
N ASP A 257 -19.06 11.96 20.73
CA ASP A 257 -19.63 11.76 22.07
C ASP A 257 -19.25 10.40 22.68
N GLY A 258 -18.53 9.56 21.91
CA GLY A 258 -18.21 8.20 22.30
C GLY A 258 -19.37 7.22 22.14
N GLU A 259 -20.42 7.61 21.40
CA GLU A 259 -21.61 6.81 21.19
C GLU A 259 -21.56 6.04 19.86
N LEU A 260 -22.14 4.85 19.87
CA LEU A 260 -22.27 4.03 18.67
C LEU A 260 -23.38 4.58 17.77
N LYS A 261 -23.06 4.77 16.49
CA LYS A 261 -24.04 5.11 15.45
C LYS A 261 -23.93 4.15 14.28
N VAL A 262 -25.09 3.73 13.77
CA VAL A 262 -25.20 2.98 12.51
C VAL A 262 -25.56 3.95 11.42
N LEU A 263 -24.75 3.97 10.36
CA LEU A 263 -24.89 4.87 9.22
C LEU A 263 -25.13 4.06 7.95
N LYS A 264 -26.00 4.59 7.07
CA LYS A 264 -26.32 4.02 5.77
C LYS A 264 -25.91 4.96 4.64
N PRO A 265 -25.79 4.49 3.39
CA PRO A 265 -25.35 5.29 2.23
C PRO A 265 -26.15 6.57 1.99
N GLU A 266 -27.42 6.62 2.40
CA GLU A 266 -28.28 7.80 2.31
C GLU A 266 -27.93 8.89 3.34
N ASP A 267 -27.26 8.53 4.44
CA ASP A 267 -26.91 9.45 5.51
C ASP A 267 -25.75 10.37 5.08
N GLU A 268 -25.85 11.67 5.36
CA GLU A 268 -24.74 12.59 5.10
C GLU A 268 -23.50 12.27 5.91
N HIS A 269 -23.68 11.83 7.17
CA HIS A 269 -22.56 11.41 8.02
C HIS A 269 -21.83 10.17 7.46
N PHE A 270 -22.54 9.25 6.79
CA PHE A 270 -21.92 8.13 6.07
C PHE A 270 -20.92 8.65 5.02
N LYS A 271 -21.34 9.63 4.20
CA LYS A 271 -20.49 10.24 3.16
C LYS A 271 -19.26 10.94 3.75
N CYS A 272 -19.42 11.52 4.95
CA CYS A 272 -18.33 12.13 5.69
C CYS A 272 -17.31 11.10 6.23
N MET A 273 -17.74 9.87 6.54
CA MET A 273 -16.84 8.82 7.01
C MET A 273 -15.97 8.21 5.90
N ILE A 274 -16.38 8.34 4.63
CA ILE A 274 -15.72 7.70 3.50
C ILE A 274 -14.50 8.52 3.04
N GLY A 275 -13.30 7.94 3.15
CA GLY A 275 -12.08 8.51 2.57
C GLY A 275 -11.58 9.80 3.22
N THR A 276 -11.96 10.08 4.47
CA THR A 276 -11.64 11.33 5.18
C THR A 276 -10.61 11.15 6.30
N MET A 277 -9.83 10.08 6.25
CA MET A 277 -8.73 9.82 7.19
C MET A 277 -9.16 9.77 8.68
N GLY A 278 -10.41 9.38 8.96
CA GLY A 278 -10.96 9.32 10.31
C GLY A 278 -11.29 10.68 10.92
N TYR A 279 -11.59 11.69 10.09
CA TYR A 279 -11.85 13.07 10.53
C TYR A 279 -13.20 13.24 11.23
N PHE A 280 -14.17 12.36 11.00
CA PHE A 280 -15.55 12.47 11.49
C PHE A 280 -15.95 11.42 12.53
N GLY A 281 -15.03 10.55 12.92
CA GLY A 281 -15.32 9.47 13.85
C GLY A 281 -14.42 8.25 13.63
N ILE A 282 -14.65 7.22 14.41
CA ILE A 282 -13.91 5.96 14.33
C ILE A 282 -14.81 4.89 13.73
N LEU A 283 -14.45 4.36 12.57
CA LEU A 283 -15.11 3.19 12.00
C LEU A 283 -14.84 1.97 12.88
N VAL A 284 -15.90 1.33 13.36
CA VAL A 284 -15.85 0.11 14.17
C VAL A 284 -15.98 -1.12 13.28
N LYS A 285 -17.02 -1.17 12.47
CA LYS A 285 -17.30 -2.25 11.52
C LYS A 285 -18.12 -1.77 10.33
N ALA A 286 -18.06 -2.51 9.23
CA ALA A 286 -18.86 -2.28 8.04
C ALA A 286 -19.51 -3.58 7.55
N GLU A 287 -20.74 -3.50 7.06
CA GLU A 287 -21.39 -4.56 6.30
C GLU A 287 -21.08 -4.35 4.81
N ILE A 288 -20.35 -5.29 4.23
CA ILE A 288 -19.83 -5.21 2.86
C ILE A 288 -20.53 -6.26 2.01
N GLN A 289 -21.07 -5.86 0.87
CA GLN A 289 -21.63 -6.76 -0.13
C GLN A 289 -20.54 -7.68 -0.68
N ILE A 290 -20.86 -8.96 -0.82
CA ILE A 290 -20.01 -9.99 -1.40
C ILE A 290 -20.70 -10.69 -2.55
N VAL A 291 -19.92 -11.34 -3.41
CA VAL A 291 -20.40 -12.05 -4.59
C VAL A 291 -19.84 -13.48 -4.59
N LYS A 292 -20.35 -14.32 -5.48
CA LYS A 292 -19.79 -15.65 -5.73
C LYS A 292 -18.33 -15.53 -6.21
N ASN A 293 -17.48 -16.44 -5.77
CA ASN A 293 -16.10 -16.56 -6.24
C ASN A 293 -16.09 -17.24 -7.63
N ALA A 294 -16.49 -16.48 -8.66
CA ALA A 294 -16.63 -16.99 -10.02
C ALA A 294 -15.30 -17.43 -10.62
N LEU A 295 -15.35 -18.39 -11.53
CA LEU A 295 -14.22 -18.77 -12.38
C LEU A 295 -14.09 -17.75 -13.52
N LEU A 296 -12.86 -17.30 -13.74
CA LEU A 296 -12.51 -16.29 -14.74
C LEU A 296 -11.48 -16.84 -15.72
N VAL A 297 -11.56 -16.35 -16.95
CA VAL A 297 -10.55 -16.58 -17.99
C VAL A 297 -9.75 -15.29 -18.14
N GLU A 298 -8.44 -15.38 -17.91
CA GLU A 298 -7.52 -14.25 -18.05
C GLU A 298 -7.08 -14.09 -19.50
N SER A 299 -7.18 -12.87 -20.04
CA SER A 299 -6.65 -12.48 -21.35
C SER A 299 -5.73 -11.28 -21.19
N ALA A 300 -4.63 -11.28 -21.93
CA ALA A 300 -3.67 -10.20 -21.88
C ALA A 300 -3.22 -9.79 -23.29
N GLU A 301 -3.34 -8.52 -23.60
CA GLU A 301 -2.96 -7.93 -24.90
C GLU A 301 -2.09 -6.69 -24.67
N GLU A 302 -0.98 -6.56 -25.40
CA GLU A 302 -0.14 -5.37 -25.37
C GLU A 302 -0.54 -4.41 -26.50
N ILE A 303 -0.88 -3.16 -26.13
CA ILE A 303 -1.26 -2.12 -27.09
C ILE A 303 -0.52 -0.80 -26.82
N ASP A 304 -0.46 0.07 -27.81
CA ASP A 304 -0.05 1.46 -27.60
C ASP A 304 -1.11 2.23 -26.82
N ILE A 305 -0.69 3.17 -25.97
CA ILE A 305 -1.62 3.95 -25.11
C ILE A 305 -2.68 4.70 -25.91
N SER A 306 -2.40 5.11 -27.14
CA SER A 306 -3.36 5.78 -28.02
C SER A 306 -4.59 4.93 -28.35
N ARG A 307 -4.47 3.59 -28.27
CA ARG A 307 -5.56 2.64 -28.51
C ARG A 307 -6.29 2.20 -27.25
N PHE A 308 -5.83 2.63 -26.06
CA PHE A 308 -6.38 2.19 -24.78
C PHE A 308 -7.86 2.50 -24.63
N LEU A 309 -8.27 3.73 -24.94
CA LEU A 309 -9.67 4.16 -24.79
C LEU A 309 -10.61 3.43 -25.74
N GLU A 310 -10.20 3.25 -27.00
CA GLU A 310 -10.97 2.47 -27.98
C GLU A 310 -11.17 1.03 -27.48
N TYR A 311 -10.10 0.39 -27.01
CA TYR A 311 -10.17 -0.95 -26.45
C TYR A 311 -11.12 -1.03 -25.25
N TYR A 312 -11.00 -0.08 -24.32
CA TYR A 312 -11.85 -0.02 -23.13
C TYR A 312 -13.33 0.13 -23.48
N GLU A 313 -13.66 1.08 -24.35
CA GLU A 313 -15.05 1.35 -24.74
C GLU A 313 -15.66 0.20 -25.55
N THR A 314 -14.89 -0.44 -26.42
CA THR A 314 -15.41 -1.47 -27.35
C THR A 314 -15.36 -2.89 -26.80
N LYS A 315 -14.36 -3.24 -25.99
CA LYS A 315 -14.15 -4.62 -25.52
C LYS A 315 -14.45 -4.83 -24.03
N ILE A 316 -14.30 -3.80 -23.21
CA ILE A 316 -14.46 -3.94 -21.76
C ILE A 316 -15.87 -3.51 -21.33
N LYS A 317 -16.30 -2.31 -21.63
CA LYS A 317 -17.62 -1.82 -21.24
C LYS A 317 -18.79 -2.61 -21.85
N THR A 318 -18.59 -3.16 -23.04
CA THR A 318 -19.63 -3.94 -23.75
C THR A 318 -19.60 -5.42 -23.41
N GLY A 319 -18.57 -5.90 -22.69
CA GLY A 319 -18.38 -7.29 -22.36
C GLY A 319 -18.79 -7.65 -20.93
N GLN A 320 -18.87 -8.96 -20.64
CA GLN A 320 -19.02 -9.48 -19.29
C GLN A 320 -17.64 -9.63 -18.62
N VAL A 321 -17.02 -8.49 -18.30
CA VAL A 321 -15.66 -8.41 -17.77
C VAL A 321 -15.71 -7.94 -16.32
N PRO A 322 -15.78 -8.83 -15.32
CA PRO A 322 -15.90 -8.42 -13.92
C PRO A 322 -14.66 -7.71 -13.36
N LEU A 323 -13.47 -7.99 -13.91
CA LEU A 323 -12.23 -7.36 -13.48
C LEU A 323 -11.39 -6.93 -14.69
N PHE A 324 -10.85 -5.72 -14.62
CA PHE A 324 -10.03 -5.14 -15.68
C PHE A 324 -9.00 -4.15 -15.13
N GLY A 325 -7.82 -4.14 -15.74
CA GLY A 325 -6.79 -3.14 -15.51
C GLY A 325 -5.72 -3.15 -16.59
N GLY A 326 -4.98 -2.07 -16.69
CA GLY A 326 -3.86 -1.95 -17.61
C GLY A 326 -2.54 -1.84 -16.84
N ARG A 327 -1.50 -2.52 -17.29
CA ARG A 327 -0.13 -2.39 -16.77
C ARG A 327 0.70 -1.61 -17.76
N LEU A 328 1.24 -0.48 -17.32
CA LEU A 328 2.03 0.41 -18.16
C LEU A 328 3.47 -0.07 -18.27
N SER A 329 4.07 0.10 -19.44
CA SER A 329 5.48 -0.22 -19.69
C SER A 329 6.40 0.65 -18.85
N LEU A 330 7.42 0.02 -18.26
CA LEU A 330 8.46 0.67 -17.47
C LEU A 330 9.73 0.94 -18.28
N ASP A 331 9.77 0.57 -19.57
CA ASP A 331 10.96 0.69 -20.42
C ASP A 331 11.26 2.17 -20.71
N SER A 332 12.37 2.64 -20.15
CA SER A 332 12.88 4.00 -20.33
C SER A 332 14.04 4.09 -21.33
N LEU A 333 14.44 2.97 -21.94
CA LEU A 333 15.65 2.91 -22.77
C LEU A 333 15.37 3.06 -24.25
N HIS A 334 14.31 2.43 -24.74
CA HIS A 334 13.97 2.39 -26.15
C HIS A 334 12.80 3.30 -26.50
N LYS A 335 11.90 3.54 -25.53
CA LYS A 335 10.72 4.39 -25.66
C LYS A 335 10.58 5.27 -24.42
N ASP A 336 9.68 6.22 -24.46
CA ASP A 336 9.23 6.87 -23.24
C ASP A 336 8.42 5.86 -22.42
N PRO A 337 8.67 5.74 -21.11
CA PRO A 337 7.91 4.85 -20.28
C PRO A 337 6.42 5.27 -20.26
N LEU A 338 5.54 4.36 -19.88
CA LEU A 338 4.09 4.57 -19.76
C LEU A 338 3.34 4.79 -21.09
N THR A 339 3.98 4.55 -22.24
CA THR A 339 3.35 4.72 -23.56
C THR A 339 2.80 3.42 -24.16
N THR A 340 3.08 2.27 -23.54
CA THR A 340 2.56 0.96 -23.92
C THR A 340 1.84 0.35 -22.73
N VAL A 341 0.70 -0.28 -22.97
CA VAL A 341 -0.16 -0.90 -21.93
C VAL A 341 -0.31 -2.38 -22.22
N CYS A 342 -0.03 -3.23 -21.24
CA CYS A 342 -0.49 -4.61 -21.22
C CYS A 342 -1.85 -4.63 -20.52
N MET A 343 -2.89 -4.97 -21.26
CA MET A 343 -4.27 -5.05 -20.79
C MET A 343 -4.46 -6.36 -20.05
N ASP A 344 -4.88 -6.32 -18.78
CA ASP A 344 -5.27 -7.50 -18.01
C ASP A 344 -6.80 -7.54 -17.94
N ARG A 345 -7.41 -8.46 -18.66
CA ARG A 345 -8.85 -8.65 -18.76
C ARG A 345 -9.23 -10.01 -18.19
N PHE A 346 -10.29 -10.05 -17.39
CA PHE A 346 -10.80 -11.25 -16.75
C PHE A 346 -12.28 -11.43 -17.11
N ASP A 347 -12.56 -12.35 -18.02
CA ASP A 347 -13.90 -12.67 -18.47
C ASP A 347 -14.52 -13.77 -17.60
N LEU A 348 -15.85 -13.78 -17.46
CA LEU A 348 -16.55 -14.90 -16.82
C LEU A 348 -16.40 -16.17 -17.66
N ASP A 349 -16.03 -17.27 -17.02
CA ASP A 349 -16.01 -18.60 -17.67
C ASP A 349 -17.43 -19.18 -17.73
N THR A 350 -18.17 -18.82 -18.77
CA THR A 350 -19.56 -19.27 -18.99
C THR A 350 -19.65 -20.75 -19.39
N GLU A 351 -18.58 -21.35 -19.92
CA GLU A 351 -18.57 -22.75 -20.32
C GLU A 351 -18.53 -23.71 -19.10
N SER A 352 -17.85 -23.30 -18.05
CA SER A 352 -17.72 -24.10 -16.82
C SER A 352 -18.93 -24.00 -15.90
N GLU A 353 -19.76 -22.95 -16.01
CA GLU A 353 -21.00 -22.84 -15.21
C GLU A 353 -22.08 -23.86 -15.61
N GLN A 354 -22.05 -24.37 -16.83
CA GLN A 354 -23.00 -25.40 -17.32
C GLN A 354 -22.59 -26.84 -16.99
N GLY A 355 -21.38 -27.07 -16.52
CA GLY A 355 -20.84 -28.40 -16.24
C GLY A 355 -20.11 -28.50 -14.90
N SER A 356 -20.83 -28.89 -13.85
CA SER A 356 -20.30 -29.50 -12.63
C SER A 356 -19.72 -28.59 -11.53
N GLN A 357 -20.41 -28.59 -10.39
CA GLN A 357 -19.90 -28.17 -9.06
C GLN A 357 -18.59 -28.89 -8.63
N SER A 358 -18.15 -29.92 -9.35
CA SER A 358 -16.96 -30.72 -9.02
C SER A 358 -15.63 -30.10 -9.49
N SER A 359 -15.64 -29.18 -10.45
CA SER A 359 -14.40 -28.55 -10.96
C SER A 359 -13.85 -27.46 -10.05
N LEU A 360 -14.68 -26.79 -9.26
CA LEU A 360 -14.25 -25.76 -8.30
C LEU A 360 -13.45 -26.33 -7.14
N SER A 361 -13.76 -27.55 -6.69
CA SER A 361 -13.04 -28.20 -5.59
C SER A 361 -11.58 -28.53 -5.90
N HIS A 362 -11.21 -28.70 -7.17
CA HIS A 362 -9.82 -28.92 -7.59
C HIS A 362 -9.03 -27.62 -7.80
N ILE A 363 -9.70 -26.48 -7.99
CA ILE A 363 -9.08 -25.16 -8.15
C ILE A 363 -8.94 -24.44 -6.81
N GLN A 364 -9.66 -24.90 -5.79
CA GLN A 364 -9.59 -24.42 -4.39
C GLN A 364 -8.28 -24.80 -3.66
N ALA A 365 -7.26 -25.31 -4.37
CA ALA A 365 -5.93 -25.31 -3.78
C ALA A 365 -5.62 -23.87 -3.34
N GLU A 366 -5.41 -23.69 -2.02
CA GLU A 366 -4.96 -22.43 -1.42
C GLU A 366 -4.08 -21.67 -2.40
N PRO A 367 -4.30 -20.36 -2.62
CA PRO A 367 -3.41 -19.59 -3.49
C PRO A 367 -2.01 -19.92 -3.01
N LYS A 368 -1.23 -20.66 -3.82
CA LYS A 368 0.13 -21.04 -3.46
C LYS A 368 0.83 -19.71 -3.24
N ARG A 369 0.84 -19.25 -1.99
CA ARG A 369 1.74 -18.18 -1.58
C ARG A 369 3.07 -18.62 -2.12
N GLY A 370 3.61 -17.89 -3.08
CA GLY A 370 4.84 -18.24 -3.76
C GLY A 370 5.83 -18.80 -2.75
N THR A 371 6.49 -19.87 -3.07
CA THR A 371 7.35 -20.59 -2.12
C THR A 371 8.17 -19.57 -1.35
N ARG A 372 8.53 -19.84 -0.10
CA ARG A 372 9.41 -18.94 0.69
C ARG A 372 10.65 -18.52 -0.09
N PHE A 373 11.13 -19.40 -0.96
CA PHE A 373 12.26 -19.16 -1.85
C PHE A 373 11.92 -18.12 -2.92
N GLU A 374 10.79 -18.22 -3.57
CA GLU A 374 10.32 -17.24 -4.56
C GLU A 374 10.14 -15.85 -3.92
N ARG A 375 9.57 -15.76 -2.71
CA ARG A 375 9.46 -14.49 -1.97
C ARG A 375 10.82 -13.90 -1.63
N ILE A 376 11.80 -14.72 -1.25
CA ILE A 376 13.16 -14.27 -0.96
C ILE A 376 13.87 -13.87 -2.26
N ALA A 377 13.80 -14.68 -3.30
CA ALA A 377 14.43 -14.39 -4.59
C ALA A 377 13.87 -13.12 -5.23
N LEU A 378 12.55 -12.98 -5.22
CA LEU A 378 11.88 -11.80 -5.70
C LEU A 378 12.21 -10.57 -4.84
N SER A 379 12.26 -10.69 -3.51
CA SER A 379 12.71 -9.63 -2.61
C SER A 379 14.15 -9.19 -2.91
N LEU A 380 15.03 -10.10 -3.22
CA LEU A 380 16.40 -9.78 -3.66
C LEU A 380 16.41 -9.09 -5.02
N ILE A 381 15.63 -9.57 -5.99
CA ILE A 381 15.53 -8.98 -7.32
C ILE A 381 14.98 -7.54 -7.25
N SER A 382 13.95 -7.28 -6.43
CA SER A 382 13.36 -5.93 -6.29
C SER A 382 14.32 -4.91 -5.68
N GLN A 383 15.33 -5.36 -4.94
CA GLN A 383 16.31 -4.50 -4.27
C GLN A 383 17.64 -4.40 -4.99
N LEU A 384 17.93 -5.32 -5.90
CA LEU A 384 19.04 -5.19 -6.84
C LEU A 384 18.66 -4.19 -7.95
N TYR A 385 18.38 -2.93 -7.58
CA TYR A 385 18.05 -1.83 -8.48
C TYR A 385 19.21 -1.43 -9.38
N PHE A 386 19.57 -2.32 -10.30
CA PHE A 386 20.44 -1.97 -11.41
C PHE A 386 19.60 -1.47 -12.61
N PRO A 387 20.11 -0.61 -13.48
CA PRO A 387 19.48 -0.32 -14.76
C PRO A 387 19.14 -1.59 -15.58
N THR A 388 19.93 -2.65 -15.44
CA THR A 388 19.68 -3.97 -16.00
C THR A 388 18.46 -4.68 -15.41
N THR A 389 18.14 -4.48 -14.13
CA THR A 389 16.96 -5.10 -13.50
C THR A 389 15.68 -4.43 -14.00
N GLN A 390 15.70 -3.13 -14.24
CA GLN A 390 14.60 -2.43 -14.86
C GLN A 390 14.34 -2.94 -16.30
N ARG A 391 15.39 -3.24 -17.07
CA ARG A 391 15.29 -3.88 -18.40
C ARG A 391 14.66 -5.27 -18.31
N ILE A 392 15.13 -6.10 -17.38
CA ILE A 392 14.64 -7.45 -17.17
C ILE A 392 13.16 -7.40 -16.71
N LEU A 393 12.82 -6.52 -15.77
CA LEU A 393 11.44 -6.34 -15.34
C LEU A 393 10.54 -5.82 -16.48
N SER A 394 11.00 -4.88 -17.29
CA SER A 394 10.27 -4.39 -18.47
C SER A 394 10.05 -5.49 -19.51
N TYR A 395 11.08 -6.28 -19.78
CA TYR A 395 11.00 -7.40 -20.71
C TYR A 395 10.01 -8.48 -20.25
N PHE A 396 10.09 -8.88 -18.97
CA PHE A 396 9.13 -9.83 -18.39
C PHE A 396 7.72 -9.25 -18.25
N TRP A 397 7.58 -7.92 -18.17
CA TRP A 397 6.27 -7.29 -18.03
C TRP A 397 5.48 -7.19 -19.33
N SER A 398 6.12 -7.11 -20.49
CA SER A 398 5.40 -6.73 -21.70
C SER A 398 5.00 -7.89 -22.62
N LYS A 399 5.92 -8.73 -23.03
CA LYS A 399 5.63 -9.71 -24.09
C LYS A 399 5.42 -11.15 -23.60
N GLU A 400 6.29 -11.63 -22.74
CA GLU A 400 6.21 -13.02 -22.30
C GLU A 400 5.07 -13.24 -21.33
N LYS A 401 4.74 -12.25 -20.52
CA LYS A 401 3.66 -12.35 -19.55
C LYS A 401 2.29 -12.40 -20.22
N ALA A 402 2.06 -11.63 -21.27
CA ALA A 402 0.80 -11.70 -22.02
C ALA A 402 0.56 -13.12 -22.56
N ALA A 403 1.58 -13.70 -23.21
CA ALA A 403 1.49 -15.07 -23.72
C ALA A 403 1.34 -16.15 -22.62
N MET A 404 1.89 -15.91 -21.42
CA MET A 404 1.78 -16.86 -20.29
C MET A 404 0.43 -16.79 -19.56
N LEU A 405 -0.29 -15.68 -19.67
CA LEU A 405 -1.56 -15.44 -18.97
C LEU A 405 -2.77 -15.72 -19.84
N GLU A 406 -2.62 -15.71 -21.16
CA GLU A 406 -3.70 -15.91 -22.11
C GLU A 406 -4.40 -17.25 -21.91
N GLY A 407 -5.72 -17.20 -21.73
CA GLY A 407 -6.55 -18.38 -21.51
C GLY A 407 -6.41 -19.05 -20.14
N ARG A 408 -5.67 -18.46 -19.20
CA ARG A 408 -5.51 -19.00 -17.85
C ARG A 408 -6.82 -18.91 -17.08
N LYS A 409 -7.30 -20.06 -16.58
CA LYS A 409 -8.48 -20.12 -15.72
C LYS A 409 -8.07 -19.91 -14.26
N ILE A 410 -8.65 -18.91 -13.60
CA ILE A 410 -8.43 -18.58 -12.19
C ILE A 410 -9.73 -18.16 -11.54
N THR A 411 -9.81 -18.26 -10.21
CA THR A 411 -10.96 -17.73 -9.47
C THR A 411 -10.86 -16.21 -9.32
N ARG A 412 -12.01 -15.56 -9.11
CA ARG A 412 -12.05 -14.11 -8.79
C ARG A 412 -11.14 -13.75 -7.62
N ASN A 413 -11.12 -14.58 -6.57
CA ASN A 413 -10.27 -14.38 -5.43
C ASN A 413 -8.77 -14.43 -5.78
N GLN A 414 -8.37 -15.36 -6.65
CA GLN A 414 -6.98 -15.44 -7.15
C GLN A 414 -6.62 -14.22 -8.01
N ALA A 415 -7.55 -13.72 -8.84
CA ALA A 415 -7.34 -12.51 -9.62
C ALA A 415 -7.18 -11.25 -8.75
N LEU A 416 -7.97 -11.12 -7.68
CA LEU A 416 -7.90 -10.00 -6.73
C LEU A 416 -6.68 -10.05 -5.80
N HIS A 417 -6.06 -11.22 -5.62
CA HIS A 417 -4.87 -11.45 -4.76
C HIS A 417 -3.68 -12.00 -5.55
N PRO A 418 -3.23 -11.35 -6.62
CA PRO A 418 -2.08 -11.86 -7.36
C PRO A 418 -0.85 -11.89 -6.45
N PRO A 419 -0.08 -13.00 -6.42
CA PRO A 419 1.08 -13.16 -5.52
C PRO A 419 2.10 -12.03 -5.62
N ILE A 420 2.18 -11.40 -6.79
CA ILE A 420 3.08 -10.29 -7.06
C ILE A 420 2.73 -9.02 -6.28
N ASN A 421 1.45 -8.79 -5.93
CA ASN A 421 1.04 -7.62 -5.15
C ASN A 421 1.58 -7.68 -3.71
N SER A 422 1.61 -8.86 -3.09
CA SER A 422 2.23 -9.06 -1.78
C SER A 422 3.73 -8.75 -1.77
N PHE A 423 4.32 -8.81 -2.95
CA PHE A 423 5.74 -8.66 -3.17
C PHE A 423 6.20 -7.21 -3.34
N PHE A 424 5.48 -6.42 -4.16
CA PHE A 424 5.92 -5.07 -4.52
C PHE A 424 5.68 -4.01 -3.44
N MET A 425 4.78 -4.25 -2.49
CA MET A 425 4.23 -3.18 -1.66
C MET A 425 4.89 -3.00 -0.27
N LEU A 426 5.86 -3.83 0.13
CA LEU A 426 6.16 -3.94 1.57
C LEU A 426 7.64 -3.82 1.95
N HIS A 427 8.49 -3.32 1.09
CA HIS A 427 9.90 -3.19 1.44
C HIS A 427 10.27 -1.74 1.72
N SER A 428 10.44 -1.45 3.01
CA SER A 428 11.10 -0.24 3.49
C SER A 428 12.31 -0.63 4.30
N SER A 429 13.47 -0.11 3.92
CA SER A 429 14.70 -0.14 4.71
C SER A 429 14.99 1.23 5.31
N ASN A 430 16.07 1.37 6.08
CA ASN A 430 16.49 2.68 6.55
C ASN A 430 16.92 3.62 5.40
N LEU A 431 17.33 3.07 4.25
CA LEU A 431 17.85 3.83 3.11
C LEU A 431 16.84 4.03 1.99
N HIS A 432 15.99 3.04 1.75
CA HIS A 432 15.07 3.03 0.63
C HIS A 432 13.65 2.66 1.06
N ALA A 433 12.69 3.20 0.33
CA ALA A 433 11.28 2.83 0.41
C ALA A 433 10.70 2.68 -0.99
N GLN A 434 9.55 2.05 -1.08
CA GLN A 434 8.72 2.06 -2.28
C GLN A 434 7.61 3.08 -2.06
N TRP A 435 7.61 4.13 -2.86
CA TRP A 435 6.58 5.16 -2.81
C TRP A 435 5.62 5.01 -3.97
N LEU A 436 4.36 5.36 -3.71
CA LEU A 436 3.31 5.42 -4.71
C LEU A 436 2.88 6.87 -4.92
N GLN A 437 2.43 7.13 -6.14
CA GLN A 437 1.61 8.30 -6.48
C GLN A 437 0.49 7.84 -7.39
N GLU A 438 -0.64 8.52 -7.31
CA GLU A 438 -1.81 8.17 -8.08
C GLU A 438 -2.58 9.43 -8.50
N TYR A 439 -3.04 9.41 -9.74
CA TYR A 439 -3.64 10.54 -10.44
C TYR A 439 -4.91 10.10 -11.15
N PHE A 440 -5.97 10.88 -11.01
CA PHE A 440 -7.26 10.60 -11.62
C PHE A 440 -7.53 11.59 -12.75
N LEU A 441 -7.77 11.10 -13.95
CA LEU A 441 -7.90 11.88 -15.18
C LEU A 441 -9.16 11.52 -15.92
N THR A 442 -9.73 12.47 -16.66
CA THR A 442 -10.78 12.18 -17.63
C THR A 442 -10.20 11.39 -18.81
N LYS A 443 -11.05 10.83 -19.63
CA LYS A 443 -10.60 10.05 -20.81
C LYS A 443 -9.82 10.90 -21.80
N GLU A 444 -10.17 12.17 -21.94
CA GLU A 444 -9.53 13.11 -22.87
C GLU A 444 -8.08 13.42 -22.46
N GLU A 445 -7.83 13.49 -21.15
CA GLU A 445 -6.54 13.91 -20.61
C GLU A 445 -5.60 12.73 -20.30
N LEU A 446 -6.11 11.49 -20.37
CA LEU A 446 -5.34 10.30 -19.97
C LEU A 446 -4.06 10.12 -20.80
N GLU A 447 -4.15 10.09 -22.12
CA GLU A 447 -2.98 9.89 -22.99
C GLU A 447 -1.99 11.07 -22.92
N PRO A 448 -2.43 12.35 -23.04
CA PRO A 448 -1.53 13.49 -22.88
C PRO A 448 -0.79 13.48 -21.54
N PHE A 449 -1.49 13.18 -20.45
CA PHE A 449 -0.89 13.08 -19.11
C PHE A 449 0.13 11.95 -19.03
N LEU A 450 -0.15 10.77 -19.55
CA LEU A 450 0.78 9.64 -19.51
C LEU A 450 2.06 9.92 -20.30
N ARG A 451 1.96 10.60 -21.44
CA ARG A 451 3.13 11.05 -22.21
C ARG A 451 3.95 12.08 -21.42
N PHE A 452 3.29 13.05 -20.79
CA PHE A 452 3.94 14.02 -19.91
C PHE A 452 4.60 13.34 -18.71
N LEU A 453 3.88 12.47 -17.98
CA LEU A 453 4.42 11.73 -16.83
C LEU A 453 5.59 10.84 -17.23
N GLY A 454 5.50 10.14 -18.36
CA GLY A 454 6.57 9.30 -18.90
C GLY A 454 7.84 10.10 -19.16
N LYS A 455 7.72 11.27 -19.77
CA LYS A 455 8.85 12.20 -20.00
C LYS A 455 9.43 12.67 -18.66
N THR A 456 8.61 13.14 -17.74
CA THR A 456 9.02 13.65 -16.42
C THR A 456 9.77 12.59 -15.61
N VAL A 457 9.26 11.35 -15.51
CA VAL A 457 9.95 10.28 -14.78
C VAL A 457 11.26 9.87 -15.43
N LYS A 458 11.37 9.92 -16.76
CA LYS A 458 12.61 9.64 -17.52
C LYS A 458 13.67 10.73 -17.26
N GLU A 459 13.31 11.99 -17.37
CA GLU A 459 14.20 13.15 -17.16
C GLU A 459 14.72 13.20 -15.72
N ASN A 460 13.85 12.92 -14.74
CA ASN A 460 14.20 12.87 -13.32
C ASN A 460 14.84 11.54 -12.89
N ARG A 461 15.05 10.61 -13.83
CA ARG A 461 15.63 9.27 -13.57
C ARG A 461 14.89 8.52 -12.45
N VAL A 462 13.58 8.66 -12.40
CA VAL A 462 12.73 7.96 -11.44
C VAL A 462 12.78 6.46 -11.70
N ARG A 463 13.03 5.68 -10.67
CA ARG A 463 13.10 4.22 -10.79
C ARG A 463 11.73 3.61 -10.59
N LEU A 464 10.96 3.51 -11.66
CA LEU A 464 9.66 2.87 -11.64
C LEU A 464 9.78 1.38 -11.31
N ILE A 465 8.89 0.89 -10.46
CA ILE A 465 8.77 -0.52 -10.06
C ILE A 465 7.51 -1.13 -10.66
N ASN A 466 6.43 -0.36 -10.67
CA ASN A 466 5.15 -0.74 -11.24
C ASN A 466 4.39 0.50 -11.69
N ALA A 467 3.56 0.36 -12.70
CA ALA A 467 2.64 1.39 -13.13
C ALA A 467 1.38 0.74 -13.69
N THR A 468 0.19 1.25 -13.31
CA THR A 468 -1.09 0.68 -13.74
C THR A 468 -2.09 1.76 -14.10
N ILE A 469 -3.03 1.43 -14.97
CA ILE A 469 -4.23 2.22 -15.25
C ILE A 469 -5.45 1.42 -14.79
N ARG A 470 -6.40 2.10 -14.16
CA ARG A 470 -7.67 1.50 -13.71
C ARG A 470 -8.82 2.43 -14.03
N PRO A 471 -9.89 1.97 -14.68
CA PRO A 471 -11.12 2.74 -14.76
C PRO A 471 -11.68 2.97 -13.36
N THR A 472 -12.17 4.17 -13.13
CA THR A 472 -12.71 4.59 -11.83
C THR A 472 -14.00 5.35 -12.09
N PRO A 473 -15.15 4.65 -12.07
CA PRO A 473 -16.47 5.27 -12.21
C PRO A 473 -16.74 6.35 -11.16
N LYS A 474 -17.65 7.25 -11.48
CA LYS A 474 -18.10 8.32 -10.60
C LYS A 474 -18.40 7.82 -9.19
N ASP A 475 -17.85 8.50 -8.19
CA ASP A 475 -18.14 8.33 -6.76
C ASP A 475 -19.10 9.42 -6.27
N ASP A 476 -20.26 9.05 -5.80
CA ASP A 476 -21.30 9.89 -5.24
C ASP A 476 -21.57 9.63 -3.75
N LEU A 477 -20.76 8.74 -3.13
CA LEU A 477 -20.90 8.30 -1.75
C LEU A 477 -19.81 8.83 -0.81
N SER A 478 -18.89 9.67 -1.29
CA SER A 478 -17.92 10.36 -0.44
C SER A 478 -18.05 11.87 -0.52
N ILE A 479 -17.74 12.56 0.59
CA ILE A 479 -17.77 14.04 0.65
C ILE A 479 -16.65 14.67 -0.18
N LEU A 480 -15.50 13.97 -0.29
CA LEU A 480 -14.33 14.37 -1.09
C LEU A 480 -14.02 13.30 -2.15
N PRO A 481 -14.83 13.16 -3.20
CA PRO A 481 -14.61 12.16 -4.24
C PRO A 481 -13.36 12.53 -5.07
N TYR A 482 -12.47 11.56 -5.28
CA TYR A 482 -11.41 11.69 -6.29
C TYR A 482 -11.93 11.47 -7.72
N ALA A 483 -13.12 10.91 -7.87
CA ALA A 483 -13.82 10.68 -9.14
C ALA A 483 -15.23 11.27 -9.09
N GLU A 484 -15.36 12.59 -9.25
CA GLU A 484 -16.66 13.27 -9.34
C GLU A 484 -17.43 12.98 -10.64
N GLN A 485 -16.74 12.42 -11.61
CA GLN A 485 -17.20 11.87 -12.88
C GLN A 485 -16.34 10.63 -13.19
N ASP A 486 -16.68 9.90 -14.24
CA ASP A 486 -15.87 8.77 -14.67
C ASP A 486 -14.43 9.21 -14.97
N ARG A 487 -13.47 8.56 -14.36
CA ARG A 487 -12.05 8.85 -14.50
C ARG A 487 -11.24 7.57 -14.71
N PHE A 488 -9.97 7.73 -15.01
CA PHE A 488 -8.96 6.69 -15.01
C PHE A 488 -7.90 7.01 -13.95
N ALA A 489 -7.65 6.06 -13.06
CA ALA A 489 -6.58 6.15 -12.08
C ALA A 489 -5.27 5.68 -12.71
N VAL A 490 -4.25 6.53 -12.70
CA VAL A 490 -2.87 6.22 -13.08
C VAL A 490 -2.05 6.08 -11.82
N VAL A 491 -1.65 4.86 -11.49
CA VAL A 491 -0.84 4.54 -10.29
C VAL A 491 0.59 4.28 -10.71
N ILE A 492 1.54 4.94 -10.10
CA ILE A 492 2.97 4.63 -10.23
C ILE A 492 3.57 4.24 -8.89
N CYS A 493 4.37 3.18 -8.88
CA CYS A 493 5.20 2.77 -7.76
C CYS A 493 6.67 2.93 -8.15
N PHE A 494 7.45 3.56 -7.30
CA PHE A 494 8.87 3.81 -7.58
C PHE A 494 9.74 3.66 -6.34
N ALA A 495 11.04 3.40 -6.56
CA ALA A 495 12.03 3.32 -5.51
C ALA A 495 12.48 4.71 -5.07
N GLN A 496 12.34 5.00 -3.78
CA GLN A 496 12.75 6.26 -3.15
C GLN A 496 13.91 6.05 -2.19
N LYS A 497 14.99 6.82 -2.34
CA LYS A 497 16.00 6.96 -1.30
C LYS A 497 15.53 7.92 -0.23
N LYS A 498 15.73 7.54 1.05
CA LYS A 498 15.26 8.29 2.22
C LYS A 498 16.20 9.42 2.67
N THR A 499 17.10 9.89 1.84
CA THR A 499 17.90 11.08 2.15
C THR A 499 17.12 12.36 1.87
N LYS A 500 17.32 13.41 2.66
CA LYS A 500 16.66 14.72 2.46
C LYS A 500 16.84 15.25 1.04
N LYS A 501 18.04 15.10 0.47
CA LYS A 501 18.35 15.52 -0.90
C LYS A 501 17.51 14.78 -1.95
N GLU A 502 17.39 13.47 -1.83
CA GLU A 502 16.62 12.67 -2.80
C GLU A 502 15.10 12.85 -2.60
N ILE A 503 14.65 13.05 -1.35
CA ILE A 503 13.25 13.41 -1.05
C ILE A 503 12.91 14.77 -1.67
N ALA A 504 13.76 15.79 -1.52
CA ALA A 504 13.55 17.10 -2.12
C ALA A 504 13.51 17.07 -3.66
N LYS A 505 14.32 16.22 -4.30
CA LYS A 505 14.22 16.01 -5.76
C LYS A 505 12.88 15.36 -6.15
N THR A 506 12.43 14.40 -5.37
CA THR A 506 11.15 13.73 -5.60
C THR A 506 9.99 14.69 -5.40
N GLU A 507 10.02 15.49 -4.35
CA GLU A 507 9.04 16.56 -4.13
C GLU A 507 8.95 17.51 -5.33
N LYS A 508 10.10 17.91 -5.90
CA LYS A 508 10.15 18.81 -7.04
C LYS A 508 9.41 18.26 -8.27
N TRP A 509 9.73 17.03 -8.70
CA TRP A 509 9.05 16.48 -9.88
C TRP A 509 7.59 16.09 -9.61
N ILE A 510 7.21 15.70 -8.38
CA ILE A 510 5.82 15.47 -8.02
C ILE A 510 5.01 16.77 -8.07
N LYS A 511 5.56 17.89 -7.58
CA LYS A 511 4.92 19.22 -7.71
C LYS A 511 4.74 19.63 -9.17
N GLU A 512 5.70 19.34 -10.04
CA GLU A 512 5.58 19.58 -11.48
C GLU A 512 4.42 18.75 -12.08
N VAL A 513 4.32 17.47 -11.72
CA VAL A 513 3.22 16.59 -12.15
C VAL A 513 1.88 17.08 -11.60
N ASN A 514 1.82 17.48 -10.33
CA ASN A 514 0.60 18.02 -9.72
C ASN A 514 0.14 19.31 -10.41
N ALA A 515 1.08 20.21 -10.76
CA ALA A 515 0.75 21.44 -11.47
C ALA A 515 0.12 21.17 -12.85
N TYR A 516 0.70 20.23 -13.63
CA TYR A 516 0.09 19.79 -14.89
C TYR A 516 -1.29 19.17 -14.65
N LEU A 517 -1.37 18.21 -13.72
CA LEU A 517 -2.62 17.52 -13.38
C LEU A 517 -3.76 18.50 -13.07
N LEU A 518 -3.47 19.49 -12.21
CA LEU A 518 -4.44 20.53 -11.83
C LEU A 518 -4.80 21.46 -13.00
N SER A 519 -3.91 21.68 -13.96
CA SER A 519 -4.19 22.51 -15.15
C SER A 519 -5.21 21.86 -16.09
N VAL A 520 -5.31 20.52 -16.06
CA VAL A 520 -6.25 19.74 -16.88
C VAL A 520 -7.45 19.22 -16.08
N GLY A 521 -7.69 19.73 -14.86
CA GLY A 521 -8.82 19.31 -14.02
C GLY A 521 -8.71 17.89 -13.46
N GLY A 522 -7.49 17.34 -13.41
CA GLY A 522 -7.21 16.06 -12.77
C GLY A 522 -7.15 16.17 -11.24
N VAL A 523 -7.20 15.02 -10.56
CA VAL A 523 -7.18 14.91 -9.10
C VAL A 523 -6.02 14.02 -8.67
N PHE A 524 -5.21 14.44 -7.69
CA PHE A 524 -4.22 13.56 -7.07
C PHE A 524 -4.82 12.84 -5.85
N TYR A 525 -4.36 11.61 -5.62
CA TYR A 525 -4.86 10.82 -4.50
C TYR A 525 -4.23 11.25 -3.18
N GLN A 526 -5.05 11.57 -2.19
CA GLN A 526 -4.60 12.02 -0.87
C GLN A 526 -3.98 10.92 0.01
N ALA A 527 -3.98 9.67 -0.44
CA ALA A 527 -3.45 8.52 0.29
C ALA A 527 -1.91 8.47 0.38
N TYR A 528 -1.21 9.31 -0.39
CA TYR A 528 0.25 9.25 -0.53
C TYR A 528 0.95 10.49 0.04
N MET A 529 2.13 10.83 -0.48
CA MET A 529 2.98 11.89 0.08
C MET A 529 2.32 13.27 0.02
N PRO A 530 2.32 14.02 1.13
CA PRO A 530 1.61 15.30 1.26
C PRO A 530 2.42 16.47 0.71
N PHE A 531 2.87 16.39 -0.56
CA PHE A 531 3.68 17.45 -1.17
C PHE A 531 2.86 18.61 -1.74
N ALA A 532 1.57 18.46 -1.89
CA ALA A 532 0.68 19.53 -2.30
C ALA A 532 0.57 20.61 -1.23
N THR A 533 0.31 21.86 -1.63
CA THR A 533 -0.13 22.92 -0.72
C THR A 533 -1.62 22.75 -0.38
N LYS A 534 -2.11 23.49 0.58
CA LYS A 534 -3.53 23.51 0.94
C LYS A 534 -4.40 24.01 -0.23
N GLU A 535 -3.95 25.05 -0.91
CA GLU A 535 -4.63 25.63 -2.08
C GLU A 535 -4.66 24.63 -3.25
N GLU A 536 -3.57 23.89 -3.49
CA GLU A 536 -3.55 22.81 -4.50
C GLU A 536 -4.51 21.68 -4.13
N PHE A 537 -4.60 21.33 -2.85
CA PHE A 537 -5.58 20.35 -2.36
C PHE A 537 -7.01 20.82 -2.58
N GLU A 538 -7.35 22.05 -2.17
CA GLU A 538 -8.68 22.65 -2.37
C GLU A 538 -9.04 22.75 -3.84
N ARG A 539 -8.07 23.05 -4.72
CA ARG A 539 -8.27 23.05 -6.16
C ARG A 539 -8.51 21.64 -6.73
N SER A 540 -7.79 20.64 -6.20
CA SER A 540 -7.90 19.24 -6.63
C SER A 540 -9.25 18.62 -6.28
N TYR A 541 -9.72 18.84 -5.05
CA TYR A 541 -10.98 18.26 -4.53
C TYR A 541 -12.20 19.18 -4.64
N GLY A 542 -12.02 20.41 -5.10
CA GLY A 542 -13.06 21.42 -5.21
C GLY A 542 -13.22 22.24 -3.91
N LYS A 543 -12.93 23.54 -3.99
CA LYS A 543 -12.96 24.46 -2.83
C LYS A 543 -14.29 24.43 -2.08
N GLU A 544 -15.41 24.43 -2.80
CA GLU A 544 -16.75 24.38 -2.21
C GLU A 544 -17.01 23.09 -1.43
N ARG A 545 -16.52 21.94 -1.94
CA ARG A 545 -16.65 20.64 -1.24
C ARG A 545 -15.82 20.59 0.00
N VAL A 546 -14.59 21.09 -0.06
CA VAL A 546 -13.72 21.16 1.12
C VAL A 546 -14.33 22.06 2.18
N GLU A 547 -14.92 23.19 1.81
CA GLU A 547 -15.61 24.07 2.77
C GLU A 547 -16.89 23.43 3.33
N ARG A 548 -17.68 22.75 2.49
CA ARG A 548 -18.82 21.96 2.97
C ARG A 548 -18.38 20.89 3.98
N MET A 549 -17.29 20.18 3.70
CA MET A 549 -16.73 19.21 4.64
C MET A 549 -16.35 19.84 5.97
N ARG A 550 -15.73 21.03 5.97
CA ARG A 550 -15.40 21.80 7.20
C ARG A 550 -16.64 22.18 8.00
N ASN A 551 -17.71 22.62 7.32
CA ASN A 551 -18.97 22.95 8.00
C ASN A 551 -19.63 21.70 8.60
N LEU A 552 -19.56 20.55 7.94
CA LEU A 552 -20.05 19.28 8.47
C LEU A 552 -19.21 18.78 9.65
N LYS A 553 -17.90 19.11 9.71
CA LYS A 553 -17.07 18.83 10.88
C LYS A 553 -17.63 19.52 12.12
N ASP A 554 -17.99 20.78 12.01
CA ASP A 554 -18.58 21.54 13.12
C ASP A 554 -19.94 20.94 13.57
N THR A 555 -20.62 20.22 12.67
CA THR A 555 -21.90 19.52 13.00
C THR A 555 -21.67 18.17 13.67
N TYR A 556 -20.77 17.34 13.13
CA TYR A 556 -20.60 15.95 13.57
C TYR A 556 -19.50 15.75 14.62
N ASP A 557 -18.57 16.69 14.73
CA ASP A 557 -17.53 16.71 15.74
C ASP A 557 -17.21 18.16 16.18
N PRO A 558 -18.14 18.81 16.89
CA PRO A 558 -17.99 20.21 17.30
C PRO A 558 -16.81 20.43 18.26
N SER A 559 -16.33 19.40 18.90
CA SER A 559 -15.14 19.46 19.77
C SER A 559 -13.83 19.31 19.01
N HIS A 560 -13.88 19.06 17.70
CA HIS A 560 -12.71 18.76 16.88
C HIS A 560 -11.83 17.64 17.48
N LEU A 561 -12.48 16.62 18.03
CA LEU A 561 -11.86 15.51 18.74
C LEU A 561 -10.99 14.64 17.82
N PHE A 562 -11.47 14.39 16.59
CA PHE A 562 -10.79 13.52 15.63
C PHE A 562 -9.94 14.32 14.65
N GLY A 563 -8.67 13.92 14.49
CA GLY A 563 -7.77 14.57 13.55
C GLY A 563 -6.39 13.91 13.53
N ASN A 564 -5.58 14.29 12.57
CA ASN A 564 -4.20 13.86 12.40
C ASN A 564 -3.43 14.91 11.60
N ALA A 565 -2.14 14.72 11.36
CA ALA A 565 -1.33 15.69 10.64
C ALA A 565 -1.80 15.97 9.20
N HIS A 566 -2.46 15.02 8.54
CA HIS A 566 -3.03 15.20 7.20
C HIS A 566 -4.26 16.11 7.25
N THR A 567 -5.19 15.85 8.17
CA THR A 567 -6.40 16.65 8.32
C THR A 567 -6.07 18.07 8.78
N ASN A 568 -5.12 18.20 9.69
CA ASN A 568 -4.62 19.51 10.11
C ASN A 568 -4.00 20.32 8.95
N LYS A 569 -3.26 19.65 8.07
CA LYS A 569 -2.65 20.31 6.91
C LYS A 569 -3.67 20.77 5.87
N TYR A 570 -4.66 19.94 5.55
CA TYR A 570 -5.50 20.11 4.37
C TYR A 570 -6.95 20.45 4.67
N TYR A 571 -7.50 19.92 5.78
CA TYR A 571 -8.92 20.04 6.08
C TYR A 571 -9.22 21.23 7.00
N ASP A 572 -8.42 21.44 8.04
CA ASP A 572 -8.66 22.52 8.99
C ASP A 572 -8.55 23.91 8.33
N ARG A 573 -9.32 24.90 8.84
CA ARG A 573 -9.36 26.24 8.26
C ARG A 573 -8.01 26.97 8.34
N GLY A 574 -7.13 26.56 9.27
CA GLY A 574 -5.91 27.28 9.62
C GLY A 574 -6.23 28.48 10.52
N ASP A 575 -5.29 28.83 11.37
CA ASP A 575 -5.36 30.04 12.20
C ASP A 575 -5.28 31.32 11.36
#